data_895e75be23e1c11034a304c0f7c10085
#
_entry.id   895e75be23e1c11034a304c0f7c10085
#
_cell.length_a   1.000
_cell.length_b   1.000
_cell.length_c   1.000
_cell.angle_alpha   90.00
_cell.angle_beta   90.00
_cell.angle_gamma   90.00
#
_symmetry.space_group_name_H-M   'P 1'
#
loop_
_entity.id
_entity.type
_entity.pdbx_description
1 polymer ?
#
loop_
_entity_poly.entity_id
_entity_poly.type
_entity_poly.pdbx_seq_one_letter_code
_entity_poly.pdbx_strand_id
1 'polypeptide(L)'
;MRISARTIVALALGLLVPAGMLATGHASDSVANNKFTVPVVYYKLPNGLRVALSPDHSAPTAAIAVYYRIGFRVEPRDRTGFAHLFEHMMFQGSQNLGKMEMIKLVQQNGGTLNGSTRFDFTNYFEIVPANKLETMLWAEADRMRGLAVTEDNLKNQQGVVGNEVKVNVLNRPYGGFPWLDMPQYANSNWYNAHNFYGDLKDIEAANLPDVQQFFKTYYAPNNAALAVVGDFDPADARKMIDKYFANIPAAAKIKEPDLTEPRQEKEKKASKVDPQAKRPALAIAYHMPERNTPEYYAMGLLDQILLEGDDSLLHQELVQKRGMTGTVEGGINLLGNMYDYNGPMLWTASLFHDSNVKDDDILSAVDSVIEPLRSKAIDQKTLDRALVKLRSDFYDQVGQANGFGRADLLASFALFDDNPQRINSIEAQFRKITPALIQKTAQEYLRPSNRTVLVVEPGTQTPEASKSGN
;
A
#
# COMPACT_ATOMS: atom_id res chain seq x y z
N MET A 1 13.01 -2.93 -41.50
CA MET A 1 13.56 -4.25 -41.87
C MET A 1 12.50 -5.29 -41.49
N ARG A 2 11.86 -5.87 -42.48
CA ARG A 2 10.77 -6.85 -42.30
C ARG A 2 11.37 -8.23 -42.03
N ILE A 3 10.87 -8.94 -41.03
CA ILE A 3 11.16 -10.37 -40.83
C ILE A 3 9.83 -11.12 -40.76
N SER A 4 9.77 -12.16 -41.59
CA SER A 4 8.66 -12.95 -42.08
C SER A 4 8.14 -14.00 -41.07
N ALA A 5 6.85 -14.31 -41.23
CA ALA A 5 6.14 -15.45 -40.66
C ALA A 5 6.82 -16.80 -41.02
N ARG A 6 6.85 -17.74 -40.06
CA ARG A 6 7.13 -19.16 -40.33
C ARG A 6 5.89 -20.00 -40.00
N THR A 7 5.40 -20.60 -41.05
CA THR A 7 4.37 -21.62 -41.15
C THR A 7 4.81 -22.90 -40.42
N ILE A 8 3.97 -23.44 -39.53
CA ILE A 8 4.14 -24.79 -38.96
C ILE A 8 3.11 -25.71 -39.63
N VAL A 9 3.62 -26.70 -40.32
CA VAL A 9 2.86 -27.81 -40.95
C VAL A 9 2.54 -28.84 -39.86
N ALA A 10 1.25 -29.13 -39.66
CA ALA A 10 0.81 -30.21 -38.80
C ALA A 10 0.64 -31.51 -39.62
N LEU A 11 1.39 -32.55 -39.27
CA LEU A 11 1.23 -33.91 -39.77
C LEU A 11 0.17 -34.62 -38.91
N ALA A 12 -0.93 -35.01 -39.55
CA ALA A 12 -1.96 -35.86 -38.94
C ALA A 12 -1.56 -37.34 -39.13
N LEU A 13 -1.31 -38.05 -38.03
CA LEU A 13 -1.27 -39.52 -38.02
C LEU A 13 -2.57 -40.02 -37.39
N GLY A 14 -3.37 -40.71 -38.19
CA GLY A 14 -4.56 -41.43 -37.75
C GLY A 14 -4.19 -42.72 -37.02
N LEU A 15 -4.72 -42.92 -35.83
CA LEU A 15 -4.73 -44.20 -35.11
C LEU A 15 -6.17 -44.62 -34.87
N LEU A 16 -6.54 -45.72 -35.45
CA LEU A 16 -7.81 -46.47 -35.19
C LEU A 16 -7.75 -47.03 -33.76
N VAL A 17 -8.75 -46.71 -32.95
CA VAL A 17 -8.97 -47.34 -31.64
C VAL A 17 -10.28 -48.14 -31.73
N PRO A 18 -10.30 -49.43 -31.29
CA PRO A 18 -11.52 -50.25 -31.31
C PRO A 18 -12.49 -49.84 -30.20
N ALA A 19 -13.77 -49.91 -30.50
CA ALA A 19 -14.87 -49.70 -29.60
C ALA A 19 -14.89 -50.82 -28.51
N GLY A 20 -14.72 -50.41 -27.26
CA GLY A 20 -14.86 -51.27 -26.06
C GLY A 20 -15.61 -50.56 -24.97
N MET A 21 -16.78 -51.09 -24.65
CA MET A 21 -17.61 -50.97 -23.46
C MET A 21 -17.52 -49.72 -22.59
N LEU A 22 -18.56 -48.89 -22.68
CA LEU A 22 -18.91 -47.87 -21.71
C LEU A 22 -19.29 -48.50 -20.36
N ALA A 23 -18.37 -48.50 -19.41
CA ALA A 23 -18.72 -48.66 -18.00
C ALA A 23 -19.05 -47.25 -17.47
N THR A 24 -20.32 -46.96 -17.20
CA THR A 24 -20.74 -45.75 -16.49
C THR A 24 -20.37 -45.88 -15.01
N GLY A 25 -19.12 -45.59 -14.72
CA GLY A 25 -18.67 -45.28 -13.38
C GLY A 25 -19.09 -43.85 -13.04
N HIS A 26 -20.10 -43.69 -12.18
CA HIS A 26 -20.31 -42.41 -11.50
C HIS A 26 -19.13 -42.19 -10.57
N ALA A 27 -18.08 -41.53 -11.08
CA ALA A 27 -17.10 -40.88 -10.22
C ALA A 27 -17.84 -39.72 -9.56
N SER A 28 -18.29 -39.91 -8.33
CA SER A 28 -18.62 -38.82 -7.45
C SER A 28 -17.29 -38.12 -7.15
N ASP A 29 -16.93 -37.16 -7.98
CA ASP A 29 -15.90 -36.19 -7.66
C ASP A 29 -16.33 -35.40 -6.43
N SER A 30 -16.00 -35.94 -5.26
CA SER A 30 -15.83 -35.12 -4.09
C SER A 30 -14.61 -34.24 -4.41
N VAL A 31 -14.82 -33.11 -5.10
CA VAL A 31 -13.90 -32.00 -5.09
C VAL A 31 -13.82 -31.63 -3.61
N ALA A 32 -12.83 -32.19 -2.95
CA ALA A 32 -12.46 -31.76 -1.62
C ALA A 32 -12.33 -30.22 -1.72
N ASN A 33 -13.16 -29.53 -0.97
CA ASN A 33 -13.18 -28.08 -0.91
C ASN A 33 -11.89 -27.67 -0.17
N ASN A 34 -10.73 -27.87 -0.83
CA ASN A 34 -9.41 -27.50 -0.33
C ASN A 34 -9.37 -25.98 -0.32
N LYS A 35 -9.95 -25.40 0.73
CA LYS A 35 -9.84 -23.96 0.99
C LYS A 35 -8.34 -23.66 1.15
N PHE A 36 -7.82 -22.87 0.23
CA PHE A 36 -6.47 -22.34 0.39
C PHE A 36 -6.34 -21.70 1.76
N THR A 37 -5.34 -22.11 2.53
CA THR A 37 -5.07 -21.58 3.87
C THR A 37 -3.59 -21.27 3.98
N VAL A 38 -3.29 -20.04 4.32
CA VAL A 38 -1.92 -19.60 4.62
C VAL A 38 -1.53 -20.15 5.99
N PRO A 39 -0.46 -20.96 6.11
CA PRO A 39 0.04 -21.38 7.41
C PRO A 39 0.57 -20.17 8.19
N VAL A 40 0.18 -20.01 9.44
CA VAL A 40 0.61 -18.89 10.29
C VAL A 40 0.92 -19.39 11.69
N VAL A 41 2.17 -19.19 12.13
CA VAL A 41 2.58 -19.33 13.54
C VAL A 41 2.79 -17.92 14.08
N TYR A 42 2.04 -17.55 15.12
CA TYR A 42 2.12 -16.22 15.73
C TYR A 42 2.46 -16.29 17.21
N TYR A 43 3.42 -15.45 17.62
CA TYR A 43 3.79 -15.29 19.04
C TYR A 43 4.40 -13.90 19.29
N LYS A 44 4.56 -13.56 20.56
CA LYS A 44 5.29 -12.36 20.99
C LYS A 44 6.51 -12.75 21.82
N LEU A 45 7.61 -12.03 21.59
CA LEU A 45 8.76 -12.11 22.47
C LEU A 45 8.49 -11.36 23.80
N PRO A 46 9.24 -11.67 24.88
CA PRO A 46 9.10 -10.97 26.16
C PRO A 46 9.29 -9.45 26.05
N ASN A 47 10.08 -8.96 25.10
CA ASN A 47 10.29 -7.55 24.82
C ASN A 47 9.17 -6.91 23.97
N GLY A 48 8.11 -7.66 23.63
CA GLY A 48 6.94 -7.16 22.93
C GLY A 48 7.01 -7.25 21.41
N LEU A 49 8.10 -7.74 20.79
CA LEU A 49 8.17 -7.97 19.35
C LEU A 49 7.11 -8.99 18.92
N ARG A 50 6.27 -8.61 17.98
CA ARG A 50 5.28 -9.49 17.35
C ARG A 50 5.97 -10.28 16.25
N VAL A 51 5.79 -11.60 16.23
CA VAL A 51 6.43 -12.48 15.25
C VAL A 51 5.37 -13.31 14.55
N ALA A 52 5.31 -13.21 13.22
CA ALA A 52 4.46 -14.02 12.35
C ALA A 52 5.33 -14.86 11.41
N LEU A 53 5.24 -16.20 11.49
CA LEU A 53 5.96 -17.13 10.63
C LEU A 53 4.97 -17.81 9.70
N SER A 54 5.31 -17.89 8.41
CA SER A 54 4.53 -18.62 7.41
C SER A 54 5.43 -19.49 6.56
N PRO A 55 5.64 -20.77 6.94
CA PRO A 55 6.46 -21.68 6.15
C PRO A 55 5.82 -21.95 4.79
N ASP A 56 6.65 -21.96 3.75
CA ASP A 56 6.27 -22.22 2.37
C ASP A 56 7.47 -22.84 1.63
N HIS A 57 7.38 -24.14 1.35
CA HIS A 57 8.46 -24.90 0.70
C HIS A 57 8.33 -24.94 -0.83
N SER A 58 7.50 -24.08 -1.42
CA SER A 58 7.29 -24.02 -2.87
C SER A 58 8.50 -23.45 -3.63
N ALA A 59 9.32 -22.64 -2.98
CA ALA A 59 10.55 -22.06 -3.51
C ALA A 59 11.63 -22.00 -2.41
N PRO A 60 12.93 -22.19 -2.74
CA PRO A 60 14.02 -22.15 -1.77
C PRO A 60 14.42 -20.72 -1.39
N THR A 61 13.43 -19.90 -1.03
CA THR A 61 13.61 -18.50 -0.67
C THR A 61 12.96 -18.19 0.67
N ALA A 62 13.41 -17.12 1.33
CA ALA A 62 12.80 -16.57 2.52
C ALA A 62 12.63 -15.03 2.36
N ALA A 63 11.43 -14.54 2.62
CA ALA A 63 11.15 -13.13 2.76
C ALA A 63 11.09 -12.78 4.25
N ILE A 64 11.84 -11.78 4.65
CA ILE A 64 11.87 -11.23 6.00
C ILE A 64 11.34 -9.80 5.92
N ALA A 65 10.38 -9.41 6.75
CA ALA A 65 9.82 -8.08 6.77
C ALA A 65 9.71 -7.57 8.21
N VAL A 66 10.30 -6.40 8.48
CA VAL A 66 10.22 -5.72 9.77
C VAL A 66 9.44 -4.43 9.61
N TYR A 67 8.35 -4.30 10.35
CA TYR A 67 7.42 -3.18 10.31
C TYR A 67 7.45 -2.45 11.64
N TYR A 68 7.70 -1.15 11.60
CA TYR A 68 7.64 -0.27 12.77
C TYR A 68 6.40 0.59 12.71
N ARG A 69 5.65 0.68 13.83
CA ARG A 69 4.43 1.48 13.93
C ARG A 69 4.77 2.97 14.09
N ILE A 70 5.43 3.49 13.07
CA ILE A 70 5.73 4.90 12.85
C ILE A 70 5.70 5.15 11.36
N GLY A 71 4.83 6.03 10.90
CA GLY A 71 4.69 6.45 9.52
C GLY A 71 4.41 7.94 9.47
N PHE A 72 4.16 8.47 8.30
CA PHE A 72 3.93 9.88 8.08
C PHE A 72 2.88 10.50 9.02
N ARG A 73 1.79 9.75 9.30
CA ARG A 73 0.63 10.24 10.04
C ARG A 73 0.92 10.59 11.49
N VAL A 74 1.74 9.80 12.17
CA VAL A 74 1.90 9.87 13.64
C VAL A 74 3.20 10.52 14.08
N GLU A 75 3.86 11.23 13.18
CA GLU A 75 5.04 12.01 13.48
C GLU A 75 4.76 13.15 14.47
N PRO A 76 5.72 13.55 15.31
CA PRO A 76 5.60 14.77 16.09
C PRO A 76 5.42 16.00 15.19
N ARG A 77 4.57 16.95 15.61
CA ARG A 77 4.17 18.12 14.80
C ARG A 77 5.33 19.02 14.35
N ASP A 78 6.41 19.04 15.11
CA ASP A 78 7.61 19.83 14.85
C ASP A 78 8.78 18.99 14.32
N ARG A 79 8.49 17.77 13.88
CA ARG A 79 9.45 16.79 13.36
C ARG A 79 8.84 16.00 12.20
N THR A 80 8.16 16.70 11.30
CA THR A 80 7.56 16.08 10.11
C THR A 80 8.64 15.64 9.11
N GLY A 81 8.42 14.52 8.43
CA GLY A 81 9.38 13.89 7.53
C GLY A 81 10.41 12.99 8.23
N PHE A 82 10.36 12.86 9.57
CA PHE A 82 11.31 12.02 10.29
C PHE A 82 11.12 10.53 10.00
N ALA A 83 9.90 10.05 9.78
CA ALA A 83 9.69 8.66 9.39
C ALA A 83 10.39 8.34 8.07
N HIS A 84 10.29 9.22 7.08
CA HIS A 84 10.99 9.08 5.82
C HIS A 84 12.52 9.27 5.96
N LEU A 85 12.97 10.24 6.77
CA LEU A 85 14.38 10.38 7.08
C LEU A 85 14.95 9.09 7.68
N PHE A 86 14.18 8.42 8.55
CA PHE A 86 14.59 7.15 9.16
C PHE A 86 14.55 5.97 8.20
N GLU A 87 13.66 5.95 7.20
CA GLU A 87 13.73 4.99 6.11
C GLU A 87 15.15 4.99 5.50
N HIS A 88 15.70 6.17 5.22
CA HIS A 88 17.05 6.33 4.70
C HIS A 88 18.14 6.02 5.74
N MET A 89 17.97 6.51 6.97
CA MET A 89 18.94 6.33 8.05
C MET A 89 19.21 4.85 8.37
N MET A 90 18.22 3.98 8.23
CA MET A 90 18.34 2.54 8.49
C MET A 90 19.33 1.82 7.56
N PHE A 91 19.75 2.45 6.47
CA PHE A 91 20.78 1.91 5.57
C PHE A 91 22.18 2.54 5.80
N GLN A 92 22.32 3.44 6.77
CA GLN A 92 23.58 4.17 7.01
C GLN A 92 24.53 3.45 7.97
N GLY A 93 24.20 2.23 8.37
CA GLY A 93 25.01 1.39 9.25
C GLY A 93 24.35 1.13 10.60
N SER A 94 24.87 0.16 11.30
CA SER A 94 24.40 -0.30 12.60
C SER A 94 25.59 -0.60 13.52
N GLN A 95 25.37 -1.33 14.60
CA GLN A 95 26.45 -1.63 15.55
C GLN A 95 27.61 -2.43 14.93
N ASN A 96 27.29 -3.37 14.03
CA ASN A 96 28.24 -4.29 13.43
C ASN A 96 28.34 -4.20 11.90
N LEU A 97 27.46 -3.44 11.27
CA LEU A 97 27.45 -3.20 9.82
C LEU A 97 27.79 -1.73 9.55
N GLY A 98 28.75 -1.48 8.70
CA GLY A 98 29.08 -0.15 8.23
C GLY A 98 28.05 0.44 7.27
N LYS A 99 28.26 1.68 6.86
CA LYS A 99 27.42 2.41 5.91
C LYS A 99 27.19 1.60 4.63
N MET A 100 25.91 1.40 4.25
CA MET A 100 25.48 0.64 3.07
C MET A 100 25.89 -0.85 3.09
N GLU A 101 26.45 -1.36 4.17
CA GLU A 101 26.85 -2.78 4.24
C GLU A 101 25.67 -3.73 4.30
N MET A 102 24.53 -3.31 4.86
CA MET A 102 23.29 -4.10 4.80
C MET A 102 22.88 -4.38 3.36
N ILE A 103 22.91 -3.38 2.49
CA ILE A 103 22.57 -3.54 1.07
C ILE A 103 23.55 -4.50 0.39
N LYS A 104 24.84 -4.33 0.63
CA LYS A 104 25.89 -5.22 0.08
C LYS A 104 25.71 -6.64 0.59
N LEU A 105 25.42 -6.80 1.87
CA LEU A 105 25.21 -8.12 2.49
C LEU A 105 24.06 -8.88 1.82
N VAL A 106 22.91 -8.23 1.61
CA VAL A 106 21.75 -8.83 0.95
C VAL A 106 22.09 -9.20 -0.50
N GLN A 107 22.65 -8.26 -1.27
CA GLN A 107 22.96 -8.46 -2.70
C GLN A 107 24.03 -9.52 -2.92
N GLN A 108 25.08 -9.55 -2.11
CA GLN A 108 26.15 -10.57 -2.19
C GLN A 108 25.64 -11.97 -1.84
N ASN A 109 24.56 -12.07 -1.08
CA ASN A 109 23.89 -13.33 -0.78
C ASN A 109 22.76 -13.67 -1.77
N GLY A 110 22.68 -12.98 -2.92
CA GLY A 110 21.72 -13.27 -3.98
C GLY A 110 20.30 -12.77 -3.69
N GLY A 111 20.15 -11.83 -2.77
CA GLY A 111 18.87 -11.27 -2.36
C GLY A 111 18.58 -9.89 -2.93
N THR A 112 17.38 -9.44 -2.66
CA THR A 112 16.88 -8.08 -2.89
C THR A 112 16.34 -7.51 -1.60
N LEU A 113 16.35 -6.18 -1.45
CA LEU A 113 15.82 -5.50 -0.28
C LEU A 113 15.20 -4.17 -0.68
N ASN A 114 14.30 -3.68 0.16
CA ASN A 114 13.80 -2.32 0.07
C ASN A 114 13.30 -1.82 1.44
N GLY A 115 13.01 -0.54 1.52
CA GLY A 115 12.26 0.10 2.60
C GLY A 115 11.16 0.97 2.03
N SER A 116 10.16 1.28 2.84
CA SER A 116 9.16 2.28 2.48
C SER A 116 8.52 2.91 3.71
N THR A 117 8.13 4.18 3.60
CA THR A 117 7.34 4.89 4.59
C THR A 117 5.91 5.02 4.08
N ARG A 118 4.95 4.66 4.91
CA ARG A 118 3.52 4.68 4.63
C ARG A 118 2.80 5.59 5.62
N PHE A 119 1.48 5.68 5.53
CA PHE A 119 0.71 6.53 6.45
C PHE A 119 0.95 6.15 7.92
N ASP A 120 0.92 4.86 8.26
CA ASP A 120 0.90 4.40 9.65
C ASP A 120 2.09 3.51 10.04
N PHE A 121 3.01 3.23 9.12
CA PHE A 121 4.20 2.42 9.38
C PHE A 121 5.37 2.77 8.46
N THR A 122 6.56 2.37 8.88
CA THR A 122 7.78 2.28 8.05
C THR A 122 8.24 0.84 8.06
N ASN A 123 8.53 0.28 6.91
CA ASN A 123 8.95 -1.10 6.78
C ASN A 123 10.27 -1.27 6.05
N TYR A 124 10.91 -2.39 6.34
CA TYR A 124 12.11 -2.88 5.66
C TYR A 124 11.89 -4.34 5.37
N PHE A 125 12.36 -4.81 4.22
CA PHE A 125 12.25 -6.22 3.87
C PHE A 125 13.41 -6.69 3.00
N GLU A 126 13.73 -7.97 3.14
CA GLU A 126 14.68 -8.70 2.32
C GLU A 126 14.03 -9.97 1.78
N ILE A 127 14.37 -10.32 0.54
CA ILE A 127 14.07 -11.62 -0.07
C ILE A 127 15.41 -12.24 -0.42
N VAL A 128 15.72 -13.40 0.17
CA VAL A 128 17.00 -14.07 0.04
C VAL A 128 16.81 -15.56 -0.20
N PRO A 129 17.84 -16.30 -0.69
CA PRO A 129 17.85 -17.75 -0.60
C PRO A 129 17.65 -18.23 0.84
N ALA A 130 16.85 -19.29 1.03
CA ALA A 130 16.43 -19.76 2.36
C ALA A 130 17.58 -20.04 3.33
N ASN A 131 18.74 -20.54 2.82
CA ASN A 131 19.95 -20.77 3.61
C ASN A 131 20.62 -19.49 4.15
N LYS A 132 20.10 -18.30 3.82
CA LYS A 132 20.57 -17.00 4.31
C LYS A 132 19.65 -16.38 5.36
N LEU A 133 18.57 -17.05 5.73
CA LEU A 133 17.60 -16.59 6.70
C LEU A 133 18.26 -16.14 8.01
N GLU A 134 19.16 -16.96 8.58
CA GLU A 134 19.82 -16.62 9.85
C GLU A 134 20.66 -15.36 9.74
N THR A 135 21.37 -15.18 8.61
CA THR A 135 22.18 -13.98 8.36
C THR A 135 21.32 -12.71 8.33
N MET A 136 20.16 -12.78 7.69
CA MET A 136 19.25 -11.61 7.59
C MET A 136 18.58 -11.32 8.93
N LEU A 137 18.14 -12.33 9.66
CA LEU A 137 17.60 -12.15 11.02
C LEU A 137 18.63 -11.51 11.95
N TRP A 138 19.88 -11.91 11.85
CA TRP A 138 20.97 -11.26 12.60
C TRP A 138 21.13 -9.79 12.21
N ALA A 139 21.15 -9.48 10.91
CA ALA A 139 21.35 -8.12 10.41
C ALA A 139 20.18 -7.18 10.79
N GLU A 140 18.93 -7.67 10.72
CA GLU A 140 17.75 -6.93 11.16
C GLU A 140 17.79 -6.66 12.68
N ALA A 141 18.16 -7.65 13.46
CA ALA A 141 18.32 -7.50 14.90
C ALA A 141 19.45 -6.51 15.26
N ASP A 142 20.52 -6.47 14.47
CA ASP A 142 21.63 -5.54 14.65
C ASP A 142 21.18 -4.09 14.39
N ARG A 143 20.43 -3.85 13.32
CA ARG A 143 19.83 -2.54 13.02
C ARG A 143 18.84 -2.08 14.10
N MET A 144 17.99 -2.99 14.59
CA MET A 144 17.02 -2.69 15.65
C MET A 144 17.71 -2.40 16.99
N ARG A 145 18.83 -3.06 17.28
CA ARG A 145 19.58 -2.87 18.54
C ARG A 145 20.35 -1.58 18.58
N GLY A 146 20.95 -1.16 17.47
CA GLY A 146 21.82 0.02 17.46
C GLY A 146 22.12 0.50 16.06
N LEU A 147 21.40 1.54 15.66
CA LEU A 147 21.63 2.24 14.40
C LEU A 147 22.81 3.20 14.54
N ALA A 148 23.62 3.35 13.49
CA ALA A 148 24.70 4.33 13.42
C ALA A 148 24.16 5.75 13.19
N VAL A 149 23.50 6.31 14.21
CA VAL A 149 22.99 7.70 14.20
C VAL A 149 24.14 8.65 14.55
N THR A 150 24.83 9.12 13.52
CA THR A 150 25.97 10.05 13.62
C THR A 150 25.63 11.36 12.93
N GLU A 151 26.36 12.44 13.29
CA GLU A 151 26.21 13.75 12.67
C GLU A 151 26.43 13.70 11.14
N ASP A 152 27.45 12.96 10.70
CA ASP A 152 27.78 12.83 9.28
C ASP A 152 26.67 12.08 8.51
N ASN A 153 26.13 11.00 9.09
CA ASN A 153 25.02 10.25 8.47
C ASN A 153 23.76 11.10 8.43
N LEU A 154 23.44 11.81 9.51
CA LEU A 154 22.29 12.71 9.56
C LEU A 154 22.39 13.79 8.49
N LYS A 155 23.49 14.55 8.46
CA LYS A 155 23.69 15.62 7.48
C LYS A 155 23.64 15.14 6.04
N ASN A 156 24.19 13.96 5.78
CA ASN A 156 24.13 13.33 4.46
C ASN A 156 22.67 13.02 4.08
N GLN A 157 21.90 12.41 4.98
CA GLN A 157 20.52 12.00 4.68
C GLN A 157 19.54 13.17 4.65
N GLN A 158 19.75 14.22 5.42
CA GLN A 158 19.02 15.49 5.25
C GLN A 158 19.14 16.03 3.82
N GLY A 159 20.35 15.99 3.25
CA GLY A 159 20.57 16.38 1.86
C GLY A 159 19.91 15.45 0.85
N VAL A 160 19.97 14.13 1.07
CA VAL A 160 19.37 13.12 0.17
C VAL A 160 17.86 13.25 0.17
N VAL A 161 17.21 13.21 1.35
CA VAL A 161 15.76 13.32 1.50
C VAL A 161 15.26 14.67 0.99
N GLY A 162 15.94 15.76 1.34
CA GLY A 162 15.58 17.09 0.84
C GLY A 162 15.64 17.18 -0.69
N ASN A 163 16.60 16.53 -1.31
CA ASN A 163 16.71 16.44 -2.77
C ASN A 163 15.59 15.58 -3.37
N GLU A 164 15.27 14.47 -2.73
CA GLU A 164 14.20 13.59 -3.17
C GLU A 164 12.84 14.29 -3.15
N VAL A 165 12.51 15.01 -2.07
CA VAL A 165 11.29 15.83 -2.00
C VAL A 165 11.25 16.87 -3.13
N LYS A 166 12.38 17.53 -3.40
CA LYS A 166 12.46 18.51 -4.51
C LYS A 166 12.20 17.84 -5.87
N VAL A 167 12.82 16.70 -6.13
CA VAL A 167 12.69 16.00 -7.43
C VAL A 167 11.33 15.35 -7.61
N ASN A 168 10.80 14.68 -6.57
CA ASN A 168 9.59 13.88 -6.69
C ASN A 168 8.29 14.67 -6.47
N VAL A 169 8.38 15.82 -5.79
CA VAL A 169 7.20 16.63 -5.46
C VAL A 169 7.30 18.05 -6.03
N LEU A 170 8.33 18.82 -5.62
CA LEU A 170 8.34 20.25 -5.88
C LEU A 170 8.70 20.62 -7.33
N ASN A 171 9.57 19.85 -7.98
CA ASN A 171 10.08 20.11 -9.33
C ASN A 171 9.49 19.15 -10.39
N ARG A 172 8.40 18.49 -10.06
CA ARG A 172 7.71 17.55 -10.96
C ARG A 172 6.28 18.02 -11.22
N PRO A 173 5.80 18.01 -12.49
CA PRO A 173 4.39 18.26 -12.76
C PRO A 173 3.50 17.29 -11.95
N TYR A 174 2.47 17.81 -11.34
CA TYR A 174 1.54 17.07 -10.47
C TYR A 174 2.21 16.35 -9.30
N GLY A 175 3.38 16.82 -8.87
CA GLY A 175 4.09 16.22 -7.75
C GLY A 175 3.25 16.25 -6.47
N GLY A 176 3.02 15.09 -5.87
CA GLY A 176 2.15 14.95 -4.71
C GLY A 176 0.65 14.78 -4.99
N PHE A 177 0.20 15.01 -6.23
CA PHE A 177 -1.21 14.79 -6.61
C PHE A 177 -1.47 13.32 -6.95
N PRO A 178 -2.56 12.71 -6.47
CA PRO A 178 -3.45 13.23 -5.42
C PRO A 178 -3.03 12.79 -4.00
N TRP A 179 -2.11 11.82 -3.84
CA TRP A 179 -1.84 11.08 -2.59
C TRP A 179 -1.35 11.96 -1.43
N LEU A 180 -0.57 13.01 -1.74
CA LEU A 180 -0.03 13.95 -0.75
C LEU A 180 -0.94 15.15 -0.56
N ASP A 181 -1.54 15.64 -1.65
CA ASP A 181 -2.35 16.85 -1.64
C ASP A 181 -3.74 16.59 -1.05
N MET A 182 -4.43 15.53 -1.52
CA MET A 182 -5.82 15.27 -1.15
C MET A 182 -6.05 15.17 0.36
N PRO A 183 -5.23 14.47 1.15
CA PRO A 183 -5.40 14.41 2.60
C PRO A 183 -5.40 15.80 3.27
N GLN A 184 -4.60 16.74 2.77
CA GLN A 184 -4.50 18.08 3.34
C GLN A 184 -5.79 18.90 3.17
N TYR A 185 -6.55 18.65 2.12
CA TYR A 185 -7.84 19.33 1.87
C TYR A 185 -9.04 18.55 2.44
N ALA A 186 -8.96 17.22 2.43
CA ALA A 186 -10.06 16.38 2.87
C ALA A 186 -10.20 16.35 4.39
N ASN A 187 -9.09 16.23 5.11
CA ASN A 187 -9.09 16.03 6.55
C ASN A 187 -9.09 17.35 7.34
N SER A 188 -9.47 17.27 8.61
CA SER A 188 -9.52 18.40 9.55
C SER A 188 -8.57 18.17 10.73
N ASN A 189 -8.34 16.93 11.11
CA ASN A 189 -7.36 16.59 12.13
C ASN A 189 -5.94 16.70 11.55
N TRP A 190 -5.09 17.47 12.21
CA TRP A 190 -3.72 17.72 11.73
C TRP A 190 -2.96 16.44 11.41
N TYR A 191 -3.08 15.40 12.21
CA TYR A 191 -2.40 14.12 11.97
C TYR A 191 -2.82 13.45 10.66
N ASN A 192 -4.03 13.73 10.18
CA ASN A 192 -4.54 13.20 8.92
C ASN A 192 -4.37 14.19 7.75
N ALA A 193 -3.99 15.45 8.01
CA ALA A 193 -4.05 16.56 7.07
C ALA A 193 -2.71 17.27 6.78
N HIS A 194 -1.64 16.99 7.55
CA HIS A 194 -0.37 17.66 7.32
C HIS A 194 0.35 17.14 6.07
N ASN A 195 1.39 17.82 5.65
CA ASN A 195 2.24 17.35 4.55
C ASN A 195 2.99 16.08 4.96
N PHE A 196 2.54 14.93 4.50
CA PHE A 196 3.10 13.63 4.83
C PHE A 196 4.54 13.41 4.34
N TYR A 197 4.97 14.13 3.31
CA TYR A 197 6.37 14.05 2.89
C TYR A 197 7.32 14.81 3.81
N GLY A 198 6.77 15.58 4.74
CA GLY A 198 7.46 16.41 5.72
C GLY A 198 7.72 17.85 5.24
N ASP A 199 7.79 18.76 6.18
CA ASP A 199 8.29 20.09 5.91
C ASP A 199 9.82 20.04 5.80
N LEU A 200 10.40 20.53 4.70
CA LEU A 200 11.84 20.58 4.51
C LEU A 200 12.56 21.31 5.66
N LYS A 201 11.89 22.30 6.27
CA LYS A 201 12.45 23.02 7.43
C LYS A 201 12.61 22.13 8.65
N ASP A 202 11.67 21.20 8.89
CA ASP A 202 11.76 20.26 10.01
C ASP A 202 12.89 19.25 9.78
N ILE A 203 13.07 18.80 8.53
CA ILE A 203 14.17 17.91 8.14
C ILE A 203 15.52 18.64 8.27
N GLU A 204 15.63 19.88 7.78
CA GLU A 204 16.85 20.68 7.85
C GLU A 204 17.20 21.08 9.29
N ALA A 205 16.21 21.32 10.15
CA ALA A 205 16.38 21.65 11.57
C ALA A 205 16.66 20.43 12.47
N ALA A 206 16.52 19.21 11.95
CA ALA A 206 16.74 17.99 12.71
C ALA A 206 18.20 17.94 13.22
N ASN A 207 18.36 17.75 14.51
CA ASN A 207 19.67 17.62 15.16
C ASN A 207 19.89 16.19 15.67
N LEU A 208 21.13 15.86 15.98
CA LEU A 208 21.49 14.50 16.39
C LEU A 208 20.73 14.00 17.64
N PRO A 209 20.54 14.78 18.72
CA PRO A 209 19.73 14.35 19.86
C PRO A 209 18.28 14.00 19.50
N ASP A 210 17.63 14.80 18.64
CA ASP A 210 16.25 14.56 18.19
C ASP A 210 16.14 13.23 17.46
N VAL A 211 17.07 12.98 16.53
CA VAL A 211 17.11 11.76 15.72
C VAL A 211 17.41 10.52 16.58
N GLN A 212 18.35 10.65 17.54
CA GLN A 212 18.62 9.57 18.51
C GLN A 212 17.41 9.27 19.39
N GLN A 213 16.68 10.30 19.82
CA GLN A 213 15.48 10.12 20.61
C GLN A 213 14.34 9.47 19.79
N PHE A 214 14.19 9.87 18.53
CA PHE A 214 13.21 9.28 17.62
C PHE A 214 13.48 7.78 17.42
N PHE A 215 14.74 7.40 17.15
CA PHE A 215 15.14 5.99 17.06
C PHE A 215 14.77 5.21 18.33
N LYS A 216 15.18 5.70 19.49
CA LYS A 216 14.88 5.04 20.79
C LYS A 216 13.40 4.89 21.06
N THR A 217 12.58 5.82 20.56
CA THR A 217 11.13 5.82 20.80
C THR A 217 10.41 4.86 19.88
N TYR A 218 10.73 4.88 18.59
CA TYR A 218 9.90 4.24 17.58
C TYR A 218 10.49 2.94 17.01
N TYR A 219 11.82 2.80 16.99
CA TYR A 219 12.52 1.65 16.41
C TYR A 219 12.86 0.59 17.46
N ALA A 220 11.85 0.17 18.21
CA ALA A 220 12.00 -0.78 19.31
C ALA A 220 11.08 -2.01 19.11
N PRO A 221 11.43 -3.17 19.72
CA PRO A 221 10.69 -4.42 19.53
C PRO A 221 9.19 -4.31 19.84
N ASN A 222 8.81 -3.63 20.92
CA ASN A 222 7.41 -3.48 21.32
C ASN A 222 6.58 -2.58 20.39
N ASN A 223 7.23 -1.83 19.50
CA ASN A 223 6.60 -1.03 18.44
C ASN A 223 6.73 -1.67 17.06
N ALA A 224 7.15 -2.95 16.98
CA ALA A 224 7.45 -3.62 15.72
C ALA A 224 6.70 -4.95 15.55
N ALA A 225 6.60 -5.36 14.27
CA ALA A 225 6.24 -6.71 13.86
C ALA A 225 7.29 -7.26 12.90
N LEU A 226 7.68 -8.51 13.09
CA LEU A 226 8.55 -9.28 12.22
C LEU A 226 7.72 -10.36 11.54
N ALA A 227 7.67 -10.38 10.22
CA ALA A 227 7.11 -11.48 9.45
C ALA A 227 8.20 -12.22 8.69
N VAL A 228 8.16 -13.55 8.70
CA VAL A 228 9.05 -14.42 7.92
C VAL A 228 8.20 -15.40 7.12
N VAL A 229 8.41 -15.41 5.80
CA VAL A 229 7.67 -16.27 4.85
C VAL A 229 8.65 -16.99 3.96
N GLY A 230 8.48 -18.29 3.76
CA GLY A 230 9.31 -19.05 2.83
C GLY A 230 9.77 -20.41 3.35
N ASP A 231 10.88 -20.90 2.79
CA ASP A 231 11.39 -22.25 3.04
C ASP A 231 12.24 -22.32 4.32
N PHE A 232 11.59 -22.63 5.43
CA PHE A 232 12.24 -22.82 6.74
C PHE A 232 11.39 -23.71 7.66
N ASP A 233 12.05 -24.33 8.66
CA ASP A 233 11.36 -24.94 9.79
C ASP A 233 10.98 -23.89 10.83
N PRO A 234 9.71 -23.80 11.25
CA PRO A 234 9.27 -22.79 12.21
C PRO A 234 9.95 -22.87 13.59
N ALA A 235 10.32 -24.06 14.05
CA ALA A 235 10.99 -24.22 15.34
C ALA A 235 12.43 -23.69 15.28
N ASP A 236 13.11 -23.90 14.16
CA ASP A 236 14.47 -23.38 13.96
C ASP A 236 14.46 -21.87 13.72
N ALA A 237 13.52 -21.36 12.92
CA ALA A 237 13.34 -19.91 12.78
C ALA A 237 13.07 -19.24 14.13
N ARG A 238 12.24 -19.85 14.98
CA ARG A 238 11.99 -19.34 16.33
C ARG A 238 13.25 -19.27 17.18
N LYS A 239 14.09 -20.32 17.17
CA LYS A 239 15.39 -20.32 17.90
C LYS A 239 16.31 -19.19 17.44
N MET A 240 16.38 -18.94 16.11
CA MET A 240 17.18 -17.84 15.55
C MET A 240 16.63 -16.49 16.00
N ILE A 241 15.30 -16.29 15.95
CA ILE A 241 14.66 -15.06 16.36
C ILE A 241 14.84 -14.82 17.88
N ASP A 242 14.65 -15.83 18.70
CA ASP A 242 14.91 -15.74 20.15
C ASP A 242 16.38 -15.36 20.42
N LYS A 243 17.33 -15.98 19.72
CA LYS A 243 18.78 -15.72 19.83
C LYS A 243 19.12 -14.25 19.54
N TYR A 244 18.57 -13.67 18.49
CA TYR A 244 18.98 -12.35 18.01
C TYR A 244 18.13 -11.20 18.58
N PHE A 245 16.82 -11.39 18.76
CA PHE A 245 15.90 -10.32 19.10
C PHE A 245 15.50 -10.28 20.57
N ALA A 246 15.51 -11.40 21.32
CA ALA A 246 14.93 -11.44 22.66
C ALA A 246 15.58 -10.49 23.67
N ASN A 247 16.87 -10.19 23.50
CA ASN A 247 17.63 -9.32 24.40
C ASN A 247 17.66 -7.83 23.95
N ILE A 248 16.95 -7.47 22.90
CA ILE A 248 16.81 -6.06 22.50
C ILE A 248 15.83 -5.40 23.47
N PRO A 249 16.18 -4.28 24.13
CA PRO A 249 15.29 -3.67 25.10
C PRO A 249 14.05 -3.06 24.45
N ALA A 250 12.91 -3.18 25.13
CA ALA A 250 11.69 -2.49 24.73
C ALA A 250 11.81 -0.99 25.02
N ALA A 251 11.17 -0.16 24.20
CA ALA A 251 11.00 1.25 24.50
C ALA A 251 9.87 1.51 25.49
N ALA A 252 9.80 2.72 26.02
CA ALA A 252 8.65 3.19 26.77
C ALA A 252 7.38 3.15 25.89
N LYS A 253 6.22 2.92 26.51
CA LYS A 253 4.95 2.90 25.78
C LYS A 253 4.71 4.27 25.13
N ILE A 254 4.51 4.27 23.82
CA ILE A 254 4.19 5.46 23.03
C ILE A 254 2.74 5.87 23.34
N LYS A 255 2.54 7.15 23.60
CA LYS A 255 1.20 7.73 23.67
C LYS A 255 0.73 7.97 22.24
N GLU A 256 -0.25 7.22 21.80
CA GLU A 256 -0.83 7.39 20.48
C GLU A 256 -1.60 8.72 20.39
N PRO A 257 -1.48 9.46 19.30
CA PRO A 257 -2.29 10.66 19.08
C PRO A 257 -3.75 10.26 18.81
N ASP A 258 -4.66 11.19 19.08
CA ASP A 258 -6.06 11.07 18.64
C ASP A 258 -6.13 11.35 17.14
N LEU A 259 -6.47 10.32 16.36
CA LEU A 259 -6.61 10.38 14.91
C LEU A 259 -8.07 10.59 14.47
N THR A 260 -9.01 10.76 15.41
CA THR A 260 -10.44 10.90 15.09
C THR A 260 -10.66 12.03 14.09
N GLU A 261 -11.32 11.71 13.00
CA GLU A 261 -11.71 12.66 11.97
C GLU A 261 -13.21 12.98 12.11
N PRO A 262 -13.61 14.25 12.22
CA PRO A 262 -15.01 14.59 12.32
C PRO A 262 -15.75 14.24 11.02
N ARG A 263 -17.03 13.83 11.17
CA ARG A 263 -17.88 13.57 10.02
C ARG A 263 -18.01 14.83 9.15
N GLN A 264 -17.71 14.71 7.87
CA GLN A 264 -17.83 15.82 6.93
C GLN A 264 -19.30 16.02 6.55
N GLU A 265 -19.81 17.26 6.71
CA GLU A 265 -21.22 17.61 6.48
C GLU A 265 -21.44 18.48 5.25
N LYS A 266 -20.36 18.93 4.61
CA LYS A 266 -20.41 19.76 3.39
C LYS A 266 -19.32 19.33 2.43
N GLU A 267 -19.64 19.36 1.13
CA GLU A 267 -18.64 19.21 0.08
C GLU A 267 -17.52 20.24 0.26
N LYS A 268 -16.28 19.77 0.15
CA LYS A 268 -15.10 20.64 0.11
C LYS A 268 -14.63 20.73 -1.35
N LYS A 269 -14.29 21.95 -1.79
CA LYS A 269 -13.67 22.18 -3.10
C LYS A 269 -12.39 22.96 -2.91
N ALA A 270 -11.33 22.51 -3.53
CA ALA A 270 -10.02 23.15 -3.52
C ALA A 270 -9.43 23.16 -4.93
N SER A 271 -8.63 24.16 -5.22
CA SER A 271 -7.81 24.20 -6.43
C SER A 271 -6.39 24.62 -6.08
N LYS A 272 -5.44 24.14 -6.88
CA LYS A 272 -4.06 24.61 -6.87
C LYS A 272 -3.59 24.83 -8.30
N VAL A 273 -2.71 25.81 -8.49
CA VAL A 273 -2.03 26.04 -9.77
C VAL A 273 -0.70 25.31 -9.75
N ASP A 274 -0.45 24.48 -10.75
CA ASP A 274 0.85 23.86 -10.99
C ASP A 274 1.47 24.46 -12.26
N PRO A 275 2.53 25.28 -12.11
CA PRO A 275 3.17 25.94 -13.26
C PRO A 275 3.78 24.98 -14.28
N GLN A 276 4.03 23.74 -13.88
CA GLN A 276 4.63 22.70 -14.73
C GLN A 276 3.57 21.79 -15.38
N ALA A 277 2.34 21.82 -14.89
CA ALA A 277 1.25 21.03 -15.45
C ALA A 277 0.91 21.49 -16.86
N LYS A 278 0.66 20.53 -17.76
CA LYS A 278 0.27 20.79 -19.16
C LYS A 278 -1.23 20.67 -19.39
N ARG A 279 -1.92 19.93 -18.54
CA ARG A 279 -3.36 19.68 -18.59
C ARG A 279 -3.97 19.82 -17.21
N PRO A 280 -5.24 20.16 -17.08
CA PRO A 280 -5.93 20.08 -15.81
C PRO A 280 -5.97 18.66 -15.28
N ALA A 281 -6.00 18.53 -13.95
CA ALA A 281 -6.25 17.26 -13.27
C ALA A 281 -7.33 17.46 -12.20
N LEU A 282 -8.16 16.44 -12.02
CA LEU A 282 -9.23 16.44 -11.03
C LEU A 282 -9.14 15.19 -10.17
N ALA A 283 -9.22 15.35 -8.86
CA ALA A 283 -9.38 14.25 -7.93
C ALA A 283 -10.62 14.47 -7.05
N ILE A 284 -11.31 13.38 -6.75
CA ILE A 284 -12.36 13.32 -5.75
C ILE A 284 -11.95 12.36 -4.65
N ALA A 285 -12.32 12.67 -3.41
CA ALA A 285 -12.10 11.77 -2.29
C ALA A 285 -13.33 11.74 -1.37
N TYR A 286 -13.51 10.60 -0.72
CA TYR A 286 -14.53 10.39 0.30
C TYR A 286 -13.89 9.76 1.54
N HIS A 287 -14.26 10.23 2.73
CA HIS A 287 -13.85 9.56 3.96
C HIS A 287 -14.39 8.14 4.01
N MET A 288 -13.52 7.22 4.40
CA MET A 288 -13.80 5.79 4.51
C MET A 288 -14.53 5.44 5.81
N PRO A 289 -15.26 4.31 5.83
CA PRO A 289 -15.65 3.64 7.08
C PRO A 289 -14.43 3.27 7.92
N GLU A 290 -14.67 3.12 9.23
CA GLU A 290 -13.68 2.58 10.14
C GLU A 290 -13.22 1.18 9.68
N ARG A 291 -11.92 0.95 9.75
CA ARG A 291 -11.27 -0.31 9.37
C ARG A 291 -11.89 -1.51 10.09
N ASN A 292 -12.04 -2.62 9.38
CA ASN A 292 -12.57 -3.90 9.88
C ASN A 292 -14.08 -3.93 10.18
N THR A 293 -14.83 -2.85 9.91
CA THR A 293 -16.29 -2.84 9.99
C THR A 293 -16.93 -3.51 8.74
N PRO A 294 -18.17 -3.94 8.79
CA PRO A 294 -18.88 -4.43 7.60
C PRO A 294 -18.91 -3.39 6.47
N GLU A 295 -19.08 -2.11 6.80
CA GLU A 295 -19.06 -0.99 5.85
C GLU A 295 -17.69 -0.82 5.19
N TYR A 296 -16.60 -1.07 5.91
CA TYR A 296 -15.25 -1.08 5.33
C TYR A 296 -15.09 -2.15 4.23
N TYR A 297 -15.57 -3.38 4.47
CA TYR A 297 -15.55 -4.42 3.45
C TYR A 297 -16.51 -4.11 2.29
N ALA A 298 -17.65 -3.51 2.57
CA ALA A 298 -18.56 -3.04 1.53
C ALA A 298 -17.92 -1.95 0.66
N MET A 299 -17.13 -1.04 1.26
CA MET A 299 -16.40 -0.01 0.52
C MET A 299 -15.30 -0.61 -0.38
N GLY A 300 -14.63 -1.68 0.05
CA GLY A 300 -13.69 -2.42 -0.81
C GLY A 300 -14.37 -3.04 -2.03
N LEU A 301 -15.63 -3.51 -1.90
CA LEU A 301 -16.43 -3.98 -3.05
C LEU A 301 -16.93 -2.82 -3.92
N LEU A 302 -17.27 -1.68 -3.32
CA LEU A 302 -17.60 -0.46 -4.07
C LEU A 302 -16.40 0.03 -4.89
N ASP A 303 -15.20 -0.07 -4.38
CA ASP A 303 -13.97 0.22 -5.10
C ASP A 303 -13.83 -0.65 -6.36
N GLN A 304 -14.04 -1.96 -6.23
CA GLN A 304 -14.06 -2.91 -7.36
C GLN A 304 -15.13 -2.59 -8.42
N ILE A 305 -16.28 -2.08 -7.99
CA ILE A 305 -17.39 -1.72 -8.88
C ILE A 305 -17.10 -0.37 -9.57
N LEU A 306 -16.59 0.59 -8.83
CA LEU A 306 -16.45 1.97 -9.28
C LEU A 306 -15.18 2.20 -10.09
N LEU A 307 -14.05 1.60 -9.69
CA LEU A 307 -12.73 2.04 -10.14
C LEU A 307 -11.86 0.93 -10.74
N GLU A 308 -11.89 -0.26 -10.18
CA GLU A 308 -10.94 -1.29 -10.58
C GLU A 308 -11.30 -1.96 -11.91
N GLY A 309 -10.33 -1.91 -12.84
CA GLY A 309 -10.42 -2.53 -14.18
C GLY A 309 -11.29 -1.80 -15.20
N ASP A 310 -11.17 -2.21 -16.45
CA ASP A 310 -11.85 -1.56 -17.59
C ASP A 310 -13.39 -1.71 -17.56
N ASP A 311 -13.91 -2.67 -16.83
CA ASP A 311 -15.35 -2.89 -16.63
C ASP A 311 -15.94 -2.07 -15.47
N SER A 312 -15.12 -1.28 -14.79
CA SER A 312 -15.56 -0.42 -13.69
C SER A 312 -16.44 0.72 -14.19
N LEU A 313 -17.37 1.17 -13.32
CA LEU A 313 -18.39 2.12 -13.73
C LEU A 313 -17.82 3.49 -14.11
N LEU A 314 -16.79 3.97 -13.41
CA LEU A 314 -16.14 5.24 -13.73
C LEU A 314 -15.35 5.15 -15.03
N HIS A 315 -14.64 4.04 -15.28
CA HIS A 315 -13.95 3.85 -16.55
C HIS A 315 -14.96 3.80 -17.71
N GLN A 316 -16.04 3.04 -17.58
CA GLN A 316 -17.07 2.96 -18.60
C GLN A 316 -17.73 4.32 -18.91
N GLU A 317 -18.02 5.12 -17.90
CA GLU A 317 -18.70 6.41 -18.07
C GLU A 317 -17.75 7.49 -18.59
N LEU A 318 -16.59 7.69 -17.93
CA LEU A 318 -15.69 8.82 -18.19
C LEU A 318 -14.77 8.57 -19.39
N VAL A 319 -14.28 7.33 -19.55
CA VAL A 319 -13.36 6.99 -20.64
C VAL A 319 -14.13 6.52 -21.86
N GLN A 320 -14.91 5.44 -21.74
CA GLN A 320 -15.50 4.77 -22.89
C GLN A 320 -16.67 5.54 -23.51
N LYS A 321 -17.61 6.03 -22.69
CA LYS A 321 -18.82 6.68 -23.22
C LYS A 321 -18.63 8.15 -23.52
N ARG A 322 -17.97 8.90 -22.62
CA ARG A 322 -17.87 10.36 -22.75
C ARG A 322 -16.53 10.84 -23.30
N GLY A 323 -15.48 10.03 -23.26
CA GLY A 323 -14.15 10.42 -23.74
C GLY A 323 -13.57 11.64 -23.00
N MET A 324 -13.92 11.82 -21.72
CA MET A 324 -13.48 12.97 -20.91
C MET A 324 -12.04 12.85 -20.46
N THR A 325 -11.54 11.63 -20.37
CA THR A 325 -10.17 11.30 -19.95
C THR A 325 -9.71 10.00 -20.61
N GLY A 326 -8.40 9.75 -20.63
CA GLY A 326 -7.84 8.47 -21.08
C GLY A 326 -7.84 7.38 -20.01
N THR A 327 -7.84 7.75 -18.73
CA THR A 327 -7.85 6.81 -17.59
C THR A 327 -8.43 7.46 -16.35
N VAL A 328 -8.95 6.64 -15.43
CA VAL A 328 -9.31 7.02 -14.08
C VAL A 328 -8.54 6.12 -13.13
N GLU A 329 -7.80 6.69 -12.20
CA GLU A 329 -6.93 5.97 -11.27
C GLU A 329 -7.25 6.35 -9.83
N GLY A 330 -6.92 5.46 -8.88
CA GLY A 330 -7.12 5.73 -7.47
C GLY A 330 -7.29 4.48 -6.64
N GLY A 331 -8.22 4.49 -5.69
CA GLY A 331 -8.54 3.40 -4.79
C GLY A 331 -8.47 3.77 -3.33
N ILE A 332 -8.45 2.77 -2.49
CA ILE A 332 -8.30 2.87 -1.05
C ILE A 332 -6.80 2.84 -0.71
N ASN A 333 -6.31 3.86 0.02
CA ASN A 333 -4.92 3.94 0.45
C ASN A 333 -3.91 4.01 -0.71
N LEU A 334 -3.71 5.18 -1.27
CA LEU A 334 -2.83 5.41 -2.44
C LEU A 334 -1.34 5.13 -2.19
N LEU A 335 -0.92 4.87 -0.94
CA LEU A 335 0.46 4.47 -0.58
C LEU A 335 0.59 2.99 -0.24
N GLY A 336 -0.40 2.18 -0.52
CA GLY A 336 -0.37 0.76 -0.19
C GLY A 336 -1.65 0.06 -0.67
N ASN A 337 -2.29 -0.66 0.22
CA ASN A 337 -3.53 -1.36 -0.05
C ASN A 337 -4.55 -1.15 1.08
N MET A 338 -5.75 -1.66 0.91
CA MET A 338 -6.80 -1.49 1.92
C MET A 338 -6.53 -2.20 3.26
N TYR A 339 -5.50 -3.03 3.38
CA TYR A 339 -5.23 -3.82 4.59
C TYR A 339 -4.10 -3.25 5.44
N ASP A 340 -3.25 -2.37 4.90
CA ASP A 340 -1.99 -1.95 5.47
C ASP A 340 -1.97 -0.50 6.02
N TYR A 341 -3.09 -0.04 6.55
CA TYR A 341 -3.18 1.23 7.28
C TYR A 341 -3.96 1.05 8.58
N ASN A 342 -3.91 2.04 9.46
CA ASN A 342 -4.57 1.95 10.77
C ASN A 342 -5.41 3.19 11.13
N GLY A 343 -5.08 4.38 10.63
CA GLY A 343 -5.83 5.61 10.87
C GLY A 343 -7.01 5.81 9.90
N PRO A 344 -7.72 6.95 9.99
CA PRO A 344 -8.71 7.35 9.00
C PRO A 344 -8.12 7.36 7.59
N MET A 345 -8.91 6.93 6.61
CA MET A 345 -8.47 6.79 5.22
C MET A 345 -9.46 7.44 4.26
N LEU A 346 -9.01 7.70 3.05
CA LEU A 346 -9.79 8.19 1.94
C LEU A 346 -9.89 7.11 0.86
N TRP A 347 -11.07 6.98 0.27
CA TRP A 347 -11.22 6.46 -1.07
C TRP A 347 -11.06 7.61 -2.05
N THR A 348 -10.21 7.47 -3.05
CA THR A 348 -9.85 8.56 -3.97
C THR A 348 -9.94 8.07 -5.41
N ALA A 349 -10.49 8.90 -6.30
CA ALA A 349 -10.38 8.71 -7.74
C ALA A 349 -9.82 9.99 -8.39
N SER A 350 -8.94 9.85 -9.36
CA SER A 350 -8.27 10.96 -10.02
C SER A 350 -8.12 10.73 -11.52
N LEU A 351 -8.06 11.81 -12.26
CA LEU A 351 -7.93 11.79 -13.71
C LEU A 351 -7.24 13.07 -14.23
N PHE A 352 -6.71 12.97 -15.43
CA PHE A 352 -6.24 14.12 -16.23
C PHE A 352 -7.19 14.32 -17.38
N HIS A 353 -7.52 15.59 -17.70
CA HIS A 353 -8.45 15.89 -18.79
C HIS A 353 -7.95 17.05 -19.67
N ASP A 354 -8.53 17.21 -20.83
CA ASP A 354 -8.21 18.31 -21.70
C ASP A 354 -8.91 19.60 -21.24
N SER A 355 -8.31 20.76 -21.51
CA SER A 355 -8.81 22.08 -21.05
C SER A 355 -10.19 22.47 -21.58
N ASN A 356 -10.70 21.80 -22.62
CA ASN A 356 -12.04 21.98 -23.13
C ASN A 356 -13.12 21.18 -22.39
N VAL A 357 -12.72 20.25 -21.51
CA VAL A 357 -13.61 19.50 -20.62
C VAL A 357 -13.75 20.27 -19.32
N LYS A 358 -14.98 20.54 -18.89
CA LYS A 358 -15.22 21.28 -17.63
C LYS A 358 -15.25 20.34 -16.45
N ASP A 359 -14.70 20.78 -15.32
CA ASP A 359 -14.71 20.02 -14.06
C ASP A 359 -16.14 19.66 -13.61
N ASP A 360 -17.10 20.59 -13.76
CA ASP A 360 -18.50 20.35 -13.41
C ASP A 360 -19.15 19.28 -14.29
N ASP A 361 -18.74 19.13 -15.56
CA ASP A 361 -19.23 18.07 -16.44
C ASP A 361 -18.68 16.71 -16.02
N ILE A 362 -17.40 16.65 -15.58
CA ILE A 362 -16.77 15.46 -15.01
C ILE A 362 -17.49 15.07 -13.71
N LEU A 363 -17.70 16.03 -12.80
CA LEU A 363 -18.40 15.78 -11.54
C LEU A 363 -19.83 15.28 -11.77
N SER A 364 -20.55 15.87 -12.73
CA SER A 364 -21.88 15.40 -13.13
C SER A 364 -21.87 13.98 -13.67
N ALA A 365 -20.84 13.61 -14.43
CA ALA A 365 -20.66 12.24 -14.93
C ALA A 365 -20.36 11.25 -13.78
N VAL A 366 -19.50 11.63 -12.83
CA VAL A 366 -19.25 10.86 -11.61
C VAL A 366 -20.53 10.68 -10.79
N ASP A 367 -21.30 11.75 -10.59
CA ASP A 367 -22.57 11.69 -9.85
C ASP A 367 -23.60 10.79 -10.54
N SER A 368 -23.63 10.76 -11.88
CA SER A 368 -24.52 9.86 -12.64
C SER A 368 -24.21 8.38 -12.43
N VAL A 369 -22.99 8.05 -12.02
CA VAL A 369 -22.53 6.69 -11.70
C VAL A 369 -22.77 6.35 -10.22
N ILE A 370 -22.51 7.28 -9.32
CA ILE A 370 -22.61 7.04 -7.87
C ILE A 370 -24.07 7.05 -7.39
N GLU A 371 -24.91 7.93 -7.91
CA GLU A 371 -26.31 8.07 -7.45
C GLU A 371 -27.13 6.78 -7.59
N PRO A 372 -27.05 5.99 -8.67
CA PRO A 372 -27.71 4.70 -8.75
C PRO A 372 -27.30 3.72 -7.63
N LEU A 373 -26.02 3.71 -7.21
CA LEU A 373 -25.51 2.87 -6.12
C LEU A 373 -26.05 3.29 -4.75
N ARG A 374 -26.36 4.58 -4.59
CA ARG A 374 -26.99 5.15 -3.39
C ARG A 374 -28.48 4.90 -3.35
N SER A 375 -29.17 5.09 -4.48
CA SER A 375 -30.62 5.06 -4.55
C SER A 375 -31.22 3.65 -4.63
N LYS A 376 -30.47 2.67 -5.17
CA LYS A 376 -30.92 1.31 -5.39
C LYS A 376 -29.85 0.28 -5.07
N ALA A 377 -30.25 -0.82 -4.46
CA ALA A 377 -29.35 -1.98 -4.27
C ALA A 377 -28.92 -2.55 -5.64
N ILE A 378 -27.62 -2.87 -5.75
CA ILE A 378 -27.08 -3.58 -6.92
C ILE A 378 -27.69 -4.98 -7.05
N ASP A 379 -27.66 -5.53 -8.24
CA ASP A 379 -28.05 -6.93 -8.44
C ASP A 379 -26.95 -7.90 -7.93
N GLN A 380 -27.37 -9.15 -7.70
CA GLN A 380 -26.47 -10.18 -7.19
C GLN A 380 -25.31 -10.46 -8.15
N LYS A 381 -25.54 -10.40 -9.46
CA LYS A 381 -24.51 -10.63 -10.49
C LYS A 381 -23.38 -9.59 -10.41
N THR A 382 -23.74 -8.34 -10.15
CA THR A 382 -22.74 -7.25 -9.96
C THR A 382 -21.92 -7.48 -8.69
N LEU A 383 -22.57 -7.88 -7.59
CA LEU A 383 -21.87 -8.22 -6.35
C LEU A 383 -20.92 -9.42 -6.55
N ASP A 384 -21.41 -10.50 -7.19
CA ASP A 384 -20.60 -11.71 -7.42
C ASP A 384 -19.38 -11.41 -8.28
N ARG A 385 -19.51 -10.56 -9.29
CA ARG A 385 -18.36 -10.11 -10.12
C ARG A 385 -17.34 -9.32 -9.29
N ALA A 386 -17.77 -8.38 -8.45
CA ALA A 386 -16.88 -7.63 -7.58
C ALA A 386 -16.16 -8.55 -6.57
N LEU A 387 -16.85 -9.55 -6.03
CA LEU A 387 -16.25 -10.56 -5.15
C LEU A 387 -15.18 -11.40 -5.87
N VAL A 388 -15.40 -11.75 -7.15
CA VAL A 388 -14.41 -12.51 -7.94
C VAL A 388 -13.16 -11.66 -8.19
N LYS A 389 -13.32 -10.39 -8.60
CA LYS A 389 -12.21 -9.46 -8.83
C LYS A 389 -11.39 -9.27 -7.55
N LEU A 390 -12.03 -8.88 -6.46
CA LEU A 390 -11.37 -8.69 -5.18
C LEU A 390 -10.65 -9.95 -4.68
N ARG A 391 -11.26 -11.12 -4.89
CA ARG A 391 -10.60 -12.38 -4.56
C ARG A 391 -9.34 -12.61 -5.38
N SER A 392 -9.38 -12.33 -6.69
CA SER A 392 -8.21 -12.40 -7.56
C SER A 392 -7.10 -11.49 -7.04
N ASP A 393 -7.40 -10.22 -6.83
CA ASP A 393 -6.44 -9.21 -6.36
C ASP A 393 -5.83 -9.60 -5.01
N PHE A 394 -6.65 -10.10 -4.08
CA PHE A 394 -6.18 -10.54 -2.77
C PHE A 394 -5.19 -11.72 -2.88
N TYR A 395 -5.50 -12.74 -3.70
CA TYR A 395 -4.59 -13.88 -3.87
C TYR A 395 -3.36 -13.53 -4.70
N ASP A 396 -3.48 -12.62 -5.65
CA ASP A 396 -2.34 -12.08 -6.38
C ASP A 396 -1.40 -11.34 -5.43
N GLN A 397 -1.94 -10.53 -4.51
CA GLN A 397 -1.14 -9.89 -3.46
C GLN A 397 -0.47 -10.92 -2.53
N VAL A 398 -1.19 -11.92 -2.06
CA VAL A 398 -0.61 -13.00 -1.23
C VAL A 398 0.54 -13.73 -1.94
N GLY A 399 0.46 -13.88 -3.27
CA GLY A 399 1.44 -14.55 -4.11
C GLY A 399 2.62 -13.69 -4.58
N GLN A 400 2.57 -12.36 -4.36
CA GLN A 400 3.57 -11.45 -4.92
C GLN A 400 4.99 -11.69 -4.40
N ALA A 401 5.96 -11.41 -5.28
CA ALA A 401 7.38 -11.22 -4.99
C ALA A 401 7.97 -12.28 -4.04
N ASN A 402 7.92 -13.56 -4.43
CA ASN A 402 8.59 -14.64 -3.69
C ASN A 402 8.30 -14.65 -2.17
N GLY A 403 7.06 -14.39 -1.79
CA GLY A 403 6.59 -14.39 -0.40
C GLY A 403 6.50 -13.02 0.26
N PHE A 404 6.99 -11.94 -0.35
CA PHE A 404 6.90 -10.60 0.26
C PHE A 404 5.45 -10.13 0.42
N GLY A 405 4.57 -10.31 -0.56
CA GLY A 405 3.17 -9.89 -0.43
C GLY A 405 2.45 -10.56 0.74
N ARG A 406 2.77 -11.84 1.01
CA ARG A 406 2.30 -12.54 2.22
C ARG A 406 2.94 -11.99 3.49
N ALA A 407 4.24 -11.68 3.47
CA ALA A 407 4.94 -11.11 4.61
C ALA A 407 4.42 -9.72 4.96
N ASP A 408 4.12 -8.88 3.94
CA ASP A 408 3.50 -7.57 4.06
C ASP A 408 2.16 -7.64 4.81
N LEU A 409 1.23 -8.50 4.35
CA LEU A 409 -0.07 -8.70 5.00
C LEU A 409 0.07 -9.23 6.43
N LEU A 410 0.95 -10.21 6.66
CA LEU A 410 1.14 -10.79 7.98
C LEU A 410 1.74 -9.78 8.97
N ALA A 411 2.73 -8.99 8.52
CA ALA A 411 3.33 -7.93 9.34
C ALA A 411 2.31 -6.84 9.68
N SER A 412 1.52 -6.39 8.70
CA SER A 412 0.46 -5.39 8.89
C SER A 412 -0.61 -5.87 9.87
N PHE A 413 -1.11 -7.09 9.71
CA PHE A 413 -2.11 -7.66 10.63
C PHE A 413 -1.54 -7.95 12.03
N ALA A 414 -0.27 -8.33 12.14
CA ALA A 414 0.39 -8.47 13.43
C ALA A 414 0.56 -7.11 14.11
N LEU A 415 0.95 -6.08 13.36
CA LEU A 415 1.24 -4.74 13.89
C LEU A 415 -0.03 -4.01 14.35
N PHE A 416 -1.09 -4.03 13.54
CA PHE A 416 -2.29 -3.23 13.75
C PHE A 416 -3.41 -3.98 14.46
N ASP A 417 -3.55 -5.28 14.21
CA ASP A 417 -4.66 -6.08 14.73
C ASP A 417 -4.23 -7.09 15.79
N ASP A 418 -2.92 -7.23 16.00
CA ASP A 418 -2.37 -8.29 16.87
C ASP A 418 -2.86 -9.71 16.47
N ASN A 419 -3.21 -9.89 15.19
CA ASN A 419 -3.83 -11.09 14.65
C ASN A 419 -3.48 -11.35 13.17
N PRO A 420 -2.30 -11.90 12.86
CA PRO A 420 -1.94 -12.24 11.47
C PRO A 420 -2.79 -13.35 10.86
N GLN A 421 -3.51 -14.15 11.67
CA GLN A 421 -4.46 -15.17 11.17
C GLN A 421 -5.62 -14.55 10.36
N ARG A 422 -5.82 -13.24 10.43
CA ARG A 422 -6.80 -12.53 9.60
C ARG A 422 -6.64 -12.81 8.11
N ILE A 423 -5.43 -13.07 7.62
CA ILE A 423 -5.16 -13.41 6.22
C ILE A 423 -6.07 -14.54 5.73
N ASN A 424 -6.41 -15.49 6.60
CA ASN A 424 -7.28 -16.64 6.30
C ASN A 424 -8.78 -16.35 6.41
N SER A 425 -9.17 -15.16 6.87
CA SER A 425 -10.56 -14.78 7.09
C SER A 425 -11.04 -13.63 6.19
N ILE A 426 -10.16 -12.96 5.48
CA ILE A 426 -10.47 -11.78 4.64
C ILE A 426 -11.57 -12.12 3.62
N GLU A 427 -11.39 -13.18 2.82
CA GLU A 427 -12.40 -13.59 1.84
C GLU A 427 -13.77 -13.87 2.49
N ALA A 428 -13.79 -14.49 3.67
CA ALA A 428 -15.02 -14.76 4.39
C ALA A 428 -15.74 -13.51 4.89
N GLN A 429 -15.00 -12.41 5.18
CA GLN A 429 -15.63 -11.14 5.55
C GLN A 429 -16.33 -10.52 4.34
N PHE A 430 -15.67 -10.50 3.18
CA PHE A 430 -16.27 -9.99 1.94
C PHE A 430 -17.51 -10.79 1.51
N ARG A 431 -17.50 -12.11 1.69
CA ARG A 431 -18.66 -12.97 1.37
C ARG A 431 -19.90 -12.71 2.24
N LYS A 432 -19.77 -12.01 3.36
CA LYS A 432 -20.90 -11.60 4.21
C LYS A 432 -21.60 -10.35 3.71
N ILE A 433 -20.99 -9.64 2.78
CA ILE A 433 -21.53 -8.38 2.27
C ILE A 433 -22.72 -8.67 1.35
N THR A 434 -23.78 -7.89 1.53
CA THR A 434 -25.02 -8.00 0.77
C THR A 434 -25.23 -6.77 -0.12
N PRO A 435 -26.05 -6.88 -1.19
CA PRO A 435 -26.44 -5.71 -2.00
C PRO A 435 -27.04 -4.56 -1.18
N ALA A 436 -27.81 -4.88 -0.14
CA ALA A 436 -28.40 -3.88 0.76
C ALA A 436 -27.33 -3.16 1.59
N LEU A 437 -26.27 -3.85 2.05
CA LEU A 437 -25.16 -3.22 2.77
C LEU A 437 -24.31 -2.36 1.83
N ILE A 438 -24.08 -2.78 0.59
CA ILE A 438 -23.43 -1.96 -0.45
C ILE A 438 -24.19 -0.64 -0.61
N GLN A 439 -25.51 -0.69 -0.80
CA GLN A 439 -26.34 0.51 -0.92
C GLN A 439 -26.24 1.40 0.32
N LYS A 440 -26.42 0.84 1.52
CA LYS A 440 -26.33 1.58 2.78
C LYS A 440 -24.96 2.27 2.93
N THR A 441 -23.87 1.58 2.58
CA THR A 441 -22.53 2.11 2.61
C THR A 441 -22.35 3.24 1.59
N ALA A 442 -22.87 3.08 0.38
CA ALA A 442 -22.86 4.14 -0.64
C ALA A 442 -23.67 5.37 -0.19
N GLN A 443 -24.82 5.18 0.45
CA GLN A 443 -25.64 6.27 0.99
C GLN A 443 -24.89 7.09 2.03
N GLU A 444 -24.15 6.45 2.93
CA GLU A 444 -23.46 7.12 4.02
C GLU A 444 -22.10 7.69 3.57
N TYR A 445 -21.30 6.92 2.86
CA TYR A 445 -19.91 7.30 2.59
C TYR A 445 -19.69 7.97 1.22
N LEU A 446 -20.51 7.65 0.20
CA LEU A 446 -20.44 8.30 -1.12
C LEU A 446 -21.47 9.44 -1.29
N ARG A 447 -21.94 10.03 -0.20
CA ARG A 447 -22.84 11.20 -0.25
C ARG A 447 -22.07 12.46 -0.69
N PRO A 448 -22.69 13.37 -1.43
CA PRO A 448 -22.03 14.60 -1.90
C PRO A 448 -21.40 15.42 -0.76
N SER A 449 -22.03 15.46 0.41
CA SER A 449 -21.48 16.17 1.58
C SER A 449 -20.21 15.56 2.17
N ASN A 450 -19.89 14.29 1.86
CA ASN A 450 -18.64 13.63 2.24
C ASN A 450 -17.52 13.79 1.20
N ARG A 451 -17.85 14.39 0.04
CA ARG A 451 -16.89 14.55 -1.04
C ARG A 451 -15.94 15.71 -0.81
N THR A 452 -14.68 15.51 -1.12
CA THR A 452 -13.68 16.57 -1.34
C THR A 452 -13.25 16.52 -2.79
N VAL A 453 -13.23 17.66 -3.46
CA VAL A 453 -12.79 17.84 -4.85
C VAL A 453 -11.50 18.65 -4.84
N LEU A 454 -10.49 18.19 -5.54
CA LEU A 454 -9.25 18.91 -5.77
C LEU A 454 -8.99 19.04 -7.26
N VAL A 455 -8.85 20.28 -7.73
CA VAL A 455 -8.48 20.60 -9.12
C VAL A 455 -7.04 21.08 -9.15
N VAL A 456 -6.26 20.57 -10.11
CA VAL A 456 -4.95 21.11 -10.45
C VAL A 456 -5.06 21.84 -11.78
N GLU A 457 -4.86 23.14 -11.74
CA GLU A 457 -4.90 24.01 -12.91
C GLU A 457 -3.49 24.17 -13.49
N PRO A 458 -3.32 24.08 -14.82
CA PRO A 458 -2.05 24.43 -15.46
C PRO A 458 -1.71 25.91 -15.21
N GLY A 459 -0.44 26.19 -14.93
CA GLY A 459 0.03 27.57 -14.91
C GLY A 459 -0.22 28.24 -16.27
N THR A 460 -0.61 29.51 -16.26
CA THR A 460 -0.68 30.33 -17.49
C THR A 460 0.71 30.38 -18.10
N GLN A 461 0.92 29.66 -19.21
CA GLN A 461 2.14 29.86 -20.00
C GLN A 461 2.10 31.28 -20.53
N THR A 462 2.90 32.19 -19.95
CA THR A 462 3.23 33.43 -20.61
C THR A 462 3.93 33.02 -21.92
N PRO A 463 3.43 33.40 -23.09
CA PRO A 463 4.12 33.08 -24.34
C PRO A 463 5.55 33.62 -24.22
N GLU A 464 6.56 32.76 -24.29
CA GLU A 464 7.93 33.23 -24.48
C GLU A 464 7.91 34.13 -25.71
N ALA A 465 8.18 35.40 -25.49
CA ALA A 465 8.37 36.34 -26.57
C ALA A 465 9.49 35.77 -27.46
N SER A 466 9.08 35.30 -28.64
CA SER A 466 10.03 34.86 -29.66
C SER A 466 11.06 35.97 -29.83
N LYS A 467 12.24 35.78 -29.28
CA LYS A 467 13.39 36.60 -29.62
C LYS A 467 13.67 36.32 -31.10
N SER A 468 13.03 37.11 -31.97
CA SER A 468 13.45 37.26 -33.34
C SER A 468 14.85 37.87 -33.28
N GLY A 469 15.88 37.00 -33.40
CA GLY A 469 17.23 37.43 -33.67
C GLY A 469 17.28 37.99 -35.07
N ASN A 470 17.63 39.24 -35.16
CA ASN A 470 18.26 39.80 -36.36
C ASN A 470 19.73 39.41 -36.38
#